data_6d54e62dd494760e522b3252578f6439
#
_entry.id   6d54e62dd494760e522b3252578f6439
#
_cell.length_a   1.000
_cell.length_b   1.000
_cell.length_c   1.000
_cell.angle_alpha   90.00
_cell.angle_beta   90.00
_cell.angle_gamma   90.00
#
_symmetry.space_group_name_H-M   'P 1'
#
loop_
_entity.id
_entity.type
_entity.pdbx_description
1 polymer ?
#
loop_
_entity_poly.entity_id
_entity_poly.type
_entity_poly.pdbx_seq_one_letter_code
_entity_poly.pdbx_strand_id
1 'polypeptide(L)'
;MARAIQLSIEGVQSGRGGPFGAVIVREGKIIAEGSNQVTSTNDPTAHAEVLAIRRACEKLGVFELKDCELYTSCEPCPMCLGAIYWARLSRIYFASTAEDAAKAGFDDSFIYSELKLPYAQRRIPTIQLMRDEALAGFRAWAERPDKIPY
;
A
#
# COMPACT_ATOMS: atom_id res chain seq x y z
N MET A 1 0.25 17.23 3.97
CA MET A 1 1.62 16.78 4.39
C MET A 1 1.85 16.89 5.89
N ALA A 2 1.70 18.03 6.54
CA ALA A 2 1.95 18.14 7.99
C ALA A 2 1.25 17.06 8.84
N ARG A 3 0.00 16.73 8.53
CA ARG A 3 -0.73 15.68 9.26
C ARG A 3 -0.13 14.28 9.05
N ALA A 4 0.34 13.95 7.85
CA ALA A 4 1.02 12.66 7.60
C ALA A 4 2.32 12.55 8.42
N ILE A 5 3.11 13.62 8.46
CA ILE A 5 4.32 13.70 9.28
C ILE A 5 3.98 13.58 10.78
N GLN A 6 2.96 14.28 11.26
CA GLN A 6 2.51 14.18 12.65
C GLN A 6 2.10 12.74 13.02
N LEU A 7 1.34 12.05 12.15
CA LEU A 7 0.95 10.65 12.34
C LEU A 7 2.15 9.70 12.45
N SER A 8 3.23 9.96 11.71
CA SER A 8 4.45 9.17 11.80
C SER A 8 5.11 9.30 13.18
N ILE A 9 5.16 10.52 13.72
CA ILE A 9 5.72 10.82 15.05
C ILE A 9 4.83 10.19 16.16
N GLU A 10 3.53 10.43 16.10
CA GLU A 10 2.56 9.88 17.06
C GLU A 10 2.57 8.33 17.06
N GLY A 11 2.77 7.70 15.90
CA GLY A 11 2.89 6.25 15.76
C GLY A 11 4.07 5.68 16.57
N VAL A 12 5.24 6.30 16.43
CA VAL A 12 6.46 5.92 17.18
C VAL A 12 6.28 6.18 18.68
N GLN A 13 5.83 7.39 19.05
CA GLN A 13 5.67 7.78 20.46
C GLN A 13 4.70 6.89 21.22
N SER A 14 3.66 6.39 20.54
CA SER A 14 2.67 5.48 21.12
C SER A 14 3.05 3.99 21.03
N GLY A 15 4.21 3.64 20.46
CA GLY A 15 4.63 2.26 20.28
C GLY A 15 3.80 1.46 19.28
N ARG A 16 3.00 2.10 18.43
CA ARG A 16 2.14 1.41 17.46
C ARG A 16 2.90 0.78 16.30
N GLY A 17 4.03 1.39 15.89
CA GLY A 17 4.81 0.87 14.78
C GLY A 17 5.92 1.81 14.34
N GLY A 18 6.41 1.62 13.12
CA GLY A 18 7.48 2.42 12.51
C GLY A 18 7.07 3.88 12.20
N PRO A 19 8.05 4.74 11.83
CA PRO A 19 7.88 6.19 11.67
C PRO A 19 7.20 6.57 10.34
N PHE A 20 6.04 6.00 10.07
CA PHE A 20 5.32 6.21 8.82
C PHE A 20 3.87 6.62 9.07
N GLY A 21 3.43 7.66 8.37
CA GLY A 21 2.08 8.18 8.44
C GLY A 21 1.59 8.62 7.06
N ALA A 22 0.30 8.44 6.80
CA ALA A 22 -0.32 8.76 5.53
C ALA A 22 -1.73 9.30 5.69
N VAL A 23 -2.16 10.17 4.78
CA VAL A 23 -3.53 10.66 4.71
C VAL A 23 -4.04 10.60 3.28
N ILE A 24 -5.32 10.24 3.13
CA ILE A 24 -6.06 10.36 1.87
C ILE A 24 -6.86 11.66 1.91
N VAL A 25 -6.72 12.44 0.86
CA VAL A 25 -7.37 13.75 0.71
C VAL A 25 -8.26 13.74 -0.53
N ARG A 26 -9.46 14.29 -0.40
CA ARG A 26 -10.40 14.55 -1.50
C ARG A 26 -10.91 15.98 -1.37
N GLU A 27 -10.85 16.77 -2.46
CA GLU A 27 -11.31 18.16 -2.46
C GLU A 27 -10.74 19.00 -1.31
N GLY A 28 -9.44 18.84 -1.01
CA GLY A 28 -8.75 19.55 0.06
C GLY A 28 -9.08 19.08 1.49
N LYS A 29 -9.93 18.05 1.66
CA LYS A 29 -10.33 17.52 2.97
C LYS A 29 -9.71 16.15 3.22
N ILE A 30 -9.22 15.91 4.43
CA ILE A 30 -8.74 14.59 4.85
C ILE A 30 -9.94 13.65 4.99
N ILE A 31 -9.94 12.58 4.20
CA ILE A 31 -10.96 11.51 4.22
C ILE A 31 -10.58 10.42 5.20
N ALA A 32 -9.30 10.01 5.17
CA ALA A 32 -8.79 8.96 6.03
C ALA A 32 -7.33 9.21 6.39
N GLU A 33 -6.91 8.62 7.50
CA GLU A 33 -5.55 8.68 8.05
C GLU A 33 -5.03 7.27 8.32
N GLY A 34 -3.72 7.07 8.23
CA GLY A 34 -3.04 5.83 8.57
C GLY A 34 -1.71 6.12 9.25
N SER A 35 -1.33 5.31 10.21
CA SER A 35 0.03 5.21 10.73
C SER A 35 0.46 3.75 10.70
N ASN A 36 1.76 3.48 10.59
CA ASN A 36 2.27 2.11 10.58
C ASN A 36 1.85 1.34 11.84
N GLN A 37 1.37 0.11 11.67
CA GLN A 37 0.89 -0.76 12.74
C GLN A 37 1.45 -2.19 12.61
N VAL A 38 2.50 -2.40 11.83
CA VAL A 38 3.08 -3.73 11.57
C VAL A 38 3.32 -4.51 12.86
N THR A 39 4.01 -3.90 13.83
CA THR A 39 4.40 -4.58 15.07
C THR A 39 3.25 -4.73 16.06
N SER A 40 2.35 -3.76 16.15
CA SER A 40 1.23 -3.80 17.11
C SER A 40 0.09 -4.73 16.68
N THR A 41 -0.02 -5.03 15.37
CA THR A 41 -1.07 -5.92 14.84
C THR A 41 -0.52 -7.26 14.33
N ASN A 42 0.80 -7.46 14.34
CA ASN A 42 1.47 -8.61 13.71
C ASN A 42 1.08 -8.79 12.23
N ASP A 43 0.87 -7.66 11.52
CA ASP A 43 0.51 -7.65 10.11
C ASP A 43 1.60 -6.92 9.31
N PRO A 44 2.45 -7.65 8.54
CA PRO A 44 3.50 -7.02 7.74
C PRO A 44 2.98 -6.11 6.63
N THR A 45 1.68 -6.14 6.34
CA THR A 45 1.05 -5.27 5.34
C THR A 45 0.42 -4.02 5.94
N ALA A 46 0.41 -3.87 7.27
CA ALA A 46 -0.19 -2.73 7.97
C ALA A 46 0.68 -1.45 7.87
N HIS A 47 1.11 -1.11 6.66
CA HIS A 47 1.77 0.16 6.34
C HIS A 47 0.76 1.32 6.37
N ALA A 48 1.25 2.52 6.65
CA ALA A 48 0.41 3.71 6.80
C ALA A 48 -0.48 3.99 5.59
N GLU A 49 0.08 3.86 4.38
CA GLU A 49 -0.62 4.09 3.11
C GLU A 49 -1.72 3.05 2.89
N VAL A 50 -1.41 1.76 3.12
CA VAL A 50 -2.39 0.67 2.96
C VAL A 50 -3.56 0.87 3.93
N LEU A 51 -3.28 1.23 5.19
CA LEU A 51 -4.31 1.50 6.18
C LEU A 51 -5.16 2.74 5.81
N ALA A 52 -4.52 3.81 5.32
CA ALA A 52 -5.23 5.00 4.88
C ALA A 52 -6.15 4.70 3.68
N ILE A 53 -5.67 3.93 2.70
CA ILE A 53 -6.47 3.48 1.53
C ILE A 53 -7.67 2.65 1.99
N ARG A 54 -7.47 1.62 2.82
CA ARG A 54 -8.56 0.76 3.33
C ARG A 54 -9.64 1.58 4.03
N ARG A 55 -9.24 2.48 4.93
CA ARG A 55 -10.17 3.36 5.66
C ARG A 55 -10.91 4.34 4.74
N ALA A 56 -10.23 4.86 3.71
CA ALA A 56 -10.87 5.74 2.74
C ALA A 56 -11.92 4.98 1.91
N CYS A 57 -11.58 3.79 1.41
CA CYS A 57 -12.50 2.93 0.66
C CYS A 57 -13.73 2.55 1.51
N GLU A 58 -13.51 2.14 2.75
CA GLU A 58 -14.58 1.82 3.71
C GLU A 58 -15.49 3.03 3.94
N LYS A 59 -14.90 4.19 4.27
CA LYS A 59 -15.65 5.42 4.54
C LYS A 59 -16.48 5.91 3.36
N LEU A 60 -15.96 5.75 2.15
CA LEU A 60 -16.63 6.20 0.92
C LEU A 60 -17.53 5.13 0.29
N GLY A 61 -17.46 3.87 0.75
CA GLY A 61 -18.21 2.75 0.19
C GLY A 61 -17.77 2.39 -1.24
N VAL A 62 -16.49 2.59 -1.59
CA VAL A 62 -15.93 2.37 -2.93
C VAL A 62 -14.61 1.61 -2.86
N PHE A 63 -14.20 1.00 -3.96
CA PHE A 63 -12.88 0.35 -4.08
C PHE A 63 -11.88 1.16 -4.95
N GLU A 64 -12.33 2.25 -5.57
CA GLU A 64 -11.49 3.15 -6.36
C GLU A 64 -11.52 4.57 -5.77
N LEU A 65 -10.35 5.21 -5.68
CA LEU A 65 -10.15 6.53 -5.09
C LEU A 65 -9.67 7.56 -6.15
N LYS A 66 -10.27 7.53 -7.36
CA LYS A 66 -9.85 8.31 -8.54
C LYS A 66 -9.72 9.81 -8.29
N ASP A 67 -10.59 10.37 -7.43
CA ASP A 67 -10.60 11.81 -7.11
C ASP A 67 -9.83 12.12 -5.81
N CYS A 68 -9.05 11.16 -5.32
CA CYS A 68 -8.30 11.30 -4.08
C CYS A 68 -6.80 11.40 -4.33
N GLU A 69 -6.13 12.10 -3.43
CA GLU A 69 -4.68 12.26 -3.39
C GLU A 69 -4.13 11.61 -2.11
N LEU A 70 -2.93 11.05 -2.19
CA LEU A 70 -2.19 10.53 -1.06
C LEU A 70 -1.10 11.53 -0.64
N TYR A 71 -1.04 11.80 0.65
CA TYR A 71 0.11 12.45 1.29
C TYR A 71 0.72 11.46 2.29
N THR A 72 1.98 11.12 2.12
CA THR A 72 2.70 10.18 2.98
C THR A 72 4.00 10.77 3.49
N SER A 73 4.37 10.44 4.73
CA SER A 73 5.57 10.96 5.38
C SER A 73 6.86 10.47 4.74
N CYS A 74 6.80 9.37 3.98
CA CYS A 74 7.93 8.78 3.27
C CYS A 74 7.50 8.30 1.89
N GLU A 75 8.46 8.21 0.97
CA GLU A 75 8.27 7.60 -0.35
C GLU A 75 7.69 6.17 -0.20
N PRO A 76 6.59 5.86 -0.93
CA PRO A 76 5.94 4.55 -0.80
C PRO A 76 6.83 3.39 -1.25
N CYS A 77 6.91 2.36 -0.43
CA CYS A 77 7.58 1.10 -0.79
C CYS A 77 6.85 0.37 -1.95
N PRO A 78 7.44 -0.66 -2.57
CA PRO A 78 6.81 -1.37 -3.69
C PRO A 78 5.42 -1.94 -3.39
N MET A 79 5.17 -2.43 -2.17
CA MET A 79 3.86 -2.92 -1.76
C MET A 79 2.82 -1.79 -1.73
N CYS A 80 3.17 -0.67 -1.09
CA CYS A 80 2.28 0.50 -1.00
C CYS A 80 2.04 1.11 -2.37
N LEU A 81 3.07 1.20 -3.21
CA LEU A 81 2.93 1.69 -4.58
C LEU A 81 1.95 0.81 -5.38
N GLY A 82 2.04 -0.51 -5.27
CA GLY A 82 1.06 -1.43 -5.86
C GLY A 82 -0.36 -1.16 -5.37
N ALA A 83 -0.56 -0.98 -4.05
CA ALA A 83 -1.87 -0.65 -3.48
C ALA A 83 -2.42 0.70 -3.97
N ILE A 84 -1.56 1.71 -4.13
CA ILE A 84 -1.91 3.03 -4.66
C ILE A 84 -2.44 2.93 -6.10
N TYR A 85 -1.76 2.16 -6.96
CA TYR A 85 -2.20 1.92 -8.33
C TYR A 85 -3.53 1.13 -8.38
N TRP A 86 -3.70 0.11 -7.56
CA TRP A 86 -4.97 -0.63 -7.47
C TRP A 86 -6.13 0.26 -6.98
N ALA A 87 -5.86 1.16 -6.03
CA ALA A 87 -6.85 2.13 -5.56
C ALA A 87 -7.13 3.27 -6.57
N ARG A 88 -6.40 3.38 -7.69
CA ARG A 88 -6.56 4.43 -8.70
C ARG A 88 -6.39 5.85 -8.16
N LEU A 89 -5.53 6.05 -7.15
CA LEU A 89 -5.28 7.40 -6.63
C LEU A 89 -4.76 8.33 -7.73
N SER A 90 -5.21 9.59 -7.71
CA SER A 90 -4.87 10.58 -8.75
C SER A 90 -3.47 11.15 -8.60
N ARG A 91 -2.93 11.20 -7.37
CA ARG A 91 -1.62 11.81 -7.10
C ARG A 91 -1.02 11.33 -5.79
N ILE A 92 0.31 11.32 -5.74
CA ILE A 92 1.09 11.01 -4.55
C ILE A 92 1.97 12.20 -4.21
N TYR A 93 1.98 12.58 -2.94
CA TYR A 93 2.95 13.51 -2.35
C TYR A 93 3.67 12.79 -1.22
N PHE A 94 4.99 12.82 -1.20
CA PHE A 94 5.79 12.26 -0.13
C PHE A 94 6.80 13.28 0.42
N ALA A 95 7.29 13.06 1.64
CA ALA A 95 8.22 13.98 2.29
C ALA A 95 9.65 13.42 2.30
N SER A 96 9.98 12.41 3.11
CA SER A 96 11.29 11.76 3.11
C SER A 96 11.40 10.75 1.98
N THR A 97 12.64 10.43 1.59
CA THR A 97 12.94 9.51 0.48
C THR A 97 13.10 8.07 0.98
N ALA A 98 13.09 7.11 0.04
CA ALA A 98 13.45 5.71 0.35
C ALA A 98 14.88 5.60 0.92
N GLU A 99 15.82 6.47 0.49
CA GLU A 99 17.18 6.51 1.05
C GLU A 99 17.19 6.94 2.52
N ASP A 100 16.33 7.91 2.90
CA ASP A 100 16.20 8.33 4.30
C ASP A 100 15.63 7.19 5.15
N ALA A 101 14.66 6.44 4.64
CA ALA A 101 14.10 5.27 5.29
C ALA A 101 15.16 4.16 5.46
N ALA A 102 15.97 3.90 4.43
CA ALA A 102 17.04 2.92 4.47
C ALA A 102 18.09 3.25 5.55
N LYS A 103 18.47 4.53 5.68
CA LYS A 103 19.38 5.01 6.77
C LYS A 103 18.79 4.79 8.16
N ALA A 104 17.48 4.77 8.28
CA ALA A 104 16.75 4.49 9.52
C ALA A 104 16.49 2.97 9.75
N GLY A 105 16.99 2.09 8.88
CA GLY A 105 16.85 0.64 8.99
C GLY A 105 15.64 0.05 8.25
N PHE A 106 14.96 0.82 7.43
CA PHE A 106 13.81 0.39 6.63
C PHE A 106 14.18 0.33 5.14
N ASP A 107 15.17 -0.50 4.78
CA ASP A 107 15.64 -0.67 3.40
C ASP A 107 14.74 -1.64 2.63
N ASP A 108 14.04 -1.12 1.61
CA ASP A 108 13.19 -1.88 0.68
C ASP A 108 13.82 -2.03 -0.73
N SER A 109 15.05 -1.56 -0.93
CA SER A 109 15.74 -1.58 -2.23
C SER A 109 15.87 -2.99 -2.81
N PHE A 110 16.01 -4.00 -1.94
CA PHE A 110 16.06 -5.40 -2.35
C PHE A 110 14.76 -5.85 -3.03
N ILE A 111 13.59 -5.35 -2.62
CA ILE A 111 12.30 -5.71 -3.24
C ILE A 111 12.25 -5.20 -4.68
N TYR A 112 12.69 -3.96 -4.93
CA TYR A 112 12.79 -3.42 -6.30
C TYR A 112 13.70 -4.27 -7.18
N SER A 113 14.79 -4.78 -6.62
CA SER A 113 15.73 -5.66 -7.33
C SER A 113 15.09 -7.03 -7.63
N GLU A 114 14.45 -7.65 -6.64
CA GLU A 114 13.75 -8.94 -6.79
C GLU A 114 12.62 -8.89 -7.84
N LEU A 115 11.85 -7.79 -7.88
CA LEU A 115 10.76 -7.62 -8.85
C LEU A 115 11.23 -7.62 -10.31
N LYS A 116 12.50 -7.23 -10.58
CA LYS A 116 13.09 -7.22 -11.91
C LYS A 116 13.60 -8.59 -12.34
N LEU A 117 13.78 -9.52 -11.42
CA LEU A 117 14.36 -10.85 -11.70
C LEU A 117 13.31 -11.81 -12.28
N PRO A 118 13.72 -12.70 -13.21
CA PRO A 118 12.93 -13.88 -13.56
C PRO A 118 12.65 -14.74 -12.32
N TYR A 119 11.53 -15.46 -12.30
CA TYR A 119 11.11 -16.28 -11.16
C TYR A 119 12.20 -17.22 -10.63
N ALA A 120 12.94 -17.86 -11.52
CA ALA A 120 14.00 -18.80 -11.16
C ALA A 120 15.22 -18.17 -10.46
N GLN A 121 15.36 -16.85 -10.51
CA GLN A 121 16.49 -16.11 -9.92
C GLN A 121 16.11 -15.37 -8.64
N ARG A 122 14.82 -15.40 -8.25
CA ARG A 122 14.33 -14.72 -7.05
C ARG A 122 14.78 -15.47 -5.79
N ARG A 123 15.07 -14.71 -4.75
CA ARG A 123 15.40 -15.24 -3.42
C ARG A 123 14.30 -16.14 -2.86
N ILE A 124 13.04 -15.78 -3.07
CA ILE A 124 11.89 -16.60 -2.72
C ILE A 124 11.58 -17.49 -3.92
N PRO A 125 11.75 -18.82 -3.82
CA PRO A 125 11.44 -19.75 -4.91
C PRO A 125 9.98 -19.58 -5.35
N THR A 126 9.78 -19.29 -6.64
CA THR A 126 8.45 -19.06 -7.21
C THR A 126 8.17 -20.14 -8.25
N ILE A 127 7.26 -21.05 -7.94
CA ILE A 127 7.00 -22.25 -8.74
C ILE A 127 5.53 -22.24 -9.17
N GLN A 128 5.29 -22.39 -10.48
CA GLN A 128 3.94 -22.50 -11.02
C GLN A 128 3.41 -23.93 -10.85
N LEU A 129 2.24 -24.05 -10.23
CA LEU A 129 1.53 -25.33 -10.05
C LEU A 129 0.07 -25.20 -10.47
N MET A 130 -0.51 -26.27 -11.02
CA MET A 130 -1.93 -26.42 -11.32
C MET A 130 -2.54 -25.24 -12.13
N ARG A 131 -1.80 -24.78 -13.16
CA ARG A 131 -2.22 -23.64 -13.97
C ARG A 131 -3.58 -23.86 -14.64
N ASP A 132 -3.79 -25.02 -15.24
CA ASP A 132 -4.99 -25.27 -16.05
C ASP A 132 -6.25 -25.39 -15.17
N GLU A 133 -6.12 -25.97 -13.99
CA GLU A 133 -7.18 -26.00 -12.96
C GLU A 133 -7.49 -24.58 -12.45
N ALA A 134 -6.45 -23.79 -12.20
CA ALA A 134 -6.63 -22.39 -11.72
C ALA A 134 -7.36 -21.50 -12.73
N LEU A 135 -7.28 -21.78 -14.04
CA LEU A 135 -8.02 -21.04 -15.08
C LEU A 135 -9.56 -21.19 -14.95
N ALA A 136 -10.05 -22.19 -14.20
CA ALA A 136 -11.48 -22.33 -13.92
C ALA A 136 -12.06 -21.10 -13.19
N GLY A 137 -11.28 -20.48 -12.28
CA GLY A 137 -11.69 -19.24 -11.60
C GLY A 137 -11.90 -18.08 -12.57
N PHE A 138 -10.99 -17.90 -13.53
CA PHE A 138 -11.13 -16.84 -14.54
C PHE A 138 -12.30 -17.12 -15.50
N ARG A 139 -12.57 -18.37 -15.87
CA ARG A 139 -13.75 -18.73 -16.66
C ARG A 139 -15.04 -18.39 -15.91
N ALA A 140 -15.14 -18.83 -14.65
CA ALA A 140 -16.29 -18.52 -13.80
C ALA A 140 -16.51 -17.00 -13.65
N TRP A 141 -15.44 -16.23 -13.48
CA TRP A 141 -15.51 -14.77 -13.47
C TRP A 141 -16.01 -14.19 -14.82
N ALA A 142 -15.47 -14.70 -15.94
CA ALA A 142 -15.87 -14.23 -17.27
C ALA A 142 -17.37 -14.46 -17.55
N GLU A 143 -17.92 -15.56 -17.08
CA GLU A 143 -19.31 -15.97 -17.28
C GLU A 143 -20.32 -15.23 -16.38
N ARG A 144 -19.86 -14.55 -15.31
CA ARG A 144 -20.77 -13.80 -14.42
C ARG A 144 -21.36 -12.59 -15.14
N PRO A 145 -22.70 -12.46 -15.22
CA PRO A 145 -23.37 -11.32 -15.86
C PRO A 145 -23.28 -10.03 -15.02
N ASP A 146 -23.13 -10.17 -13.70
CA ASP A 146 -23.11 -9.10 -12.69
C ASP A 146 -21.71 -8.78 -12.16
N LYS A 147 -20.65 -9.22 -12.88
CA LYS A 147 -19.27 -8.96 -12.45
C LYS A 147 -18.94 -7.47 -12.46
N ILE A 148 -18.28 -7.02 -11.44
CA ILE A 148 -17.76 -5.66 -11.30
C ILE A 148 -16.25 -5.71 -11.56
N PRO A 149 -15.75 -5.20 -12.71
CA PRO A 149 -14.32 -5.08 -12.97
C PRO A 149 -13.66 -4.09 -11.98
N TYR A 150 -12.43 -4.39 -11.57
CA TYR A 150 -11.64 -3.53 -10.68
C TYR A 150 -10.17 -3.48 -11.08
#